data_d6e0ce975d2c9112847ce6ff9fb626d4
#
_entry.id   d6e0ce975d2c9112847ce6ff9fb626d4
#
_cell.length_a   1.000
_cell.length_b   1.000
_cell.length_c   1.000
_cell.angle_alpha   90.00
_cell.angle_beta   90.00
_cell.angle_gamma   90.00
#
_symmetry.space_group_name_H-M   'P 1'
#
loop_
_entity.id
_entity.type
_entity.pdbx_description
1 polymer ?
#
loop_
_entity_poly.entity_id
_entity_poly.type
_entity_poly.pdbx_seq_one_letter_code
_entity_poly.pdbx_strand_id
1 'polypeptide(L)'
;MNGTWRAFFLVAALYDLILGAAFFVLYGPLFDMLGIALPNNISYIHLTAAFVFVQGLGYWFVYQDPPGNRGIVKVGVPYKFAFSALGFYYLAIGELLHPVFLVFSVLDLLFLIGFVLFLRQVSGPEARGAA
;
A
#
# COMPACT_ATOMS: atom_id res chain seq x y z
N MET A 1 -9.42 17.87 -10.49
CA MET A 1 -9.67 16.63 -9.71
C MET A 1 -10.28 17.02 -8.38
N ASN A 2 -11.31 16.33 -7.95
CA ASN A 2 -12.01 16.72 -6.73
C ASN A 2 -11.22 16.35 -5.47
N GLY A 3 -11.61 16.97 -4.33
CA GLY A 3 -10.91 16.77 -3.07
C GLY A 3 -11.03 15.36 -2.50
N THR A 4 -12.03 14.59 -2.93
CA THR A 4 -12.21 13.20 -2.46
C THR A 4 -11.04 12.32 -2.88
N TRP A 5 -10.59 12.42 -4.13
CA TRP A 5 -9.44 11.64 -4.59
C TRP A 5 -8.14 12.08 -3.92
N ARG A 6 -7.97 13.38 -3.72
CA ARG A 6 -6.79 13.88 -3.00
C ARG A 6 -6.77 13.35 -1.56
N ALA A 7 -7.92 13.39 -0.88
CA ALA A 7 -8.02 12.84 0.48
C ALA A 7 -7.73 11.34 0.50
N PHE A 8 -8.24 10.58 -0.48
CA PHE A 8 -7.98 9.15 -0.59
C PHE A 8 -6.48 8.86 -0.73
N PHE A 9 -5.77 9.57 -1.61
CA PHE A 9 -4.35 9.35 -1.80
C PHE A 9 -3.51 9.87 -0.63
N LEU A 10 -3.98 10.87 0.10
CA LEU A 10 -3.34 11.27 1.34
C LEU A 10 -3.39 10.14 2.37
N VAL A 11 -4.54 9.49 2.52
CA VAL A 11 -4.69 8.35 3.42
C VAL A 11 -3.80 7.19 2.97
N ALA A 12 -3.79 6.88 1.68
CA ALA A 12 -2.93 5.83 1.15
C ALA A 12 -1.45 6.12 1.39
N ALA A 13 -1.03 7.37 1.20
CA ALA A 13 0.35 7.81 1.44
C ALA A 13 0.73 7.65 2.91
N LEU A 14 -0.08 8.18 3.81
CA LEU A 14 0.19 8.12 5.25
C LEU A 14 0.21 6.67 5.75
N TYR A 15 -0.70 5.83 5.25
CA TYR A 15 -0.72 4.42 5.62
C TYR A 15 0.62 3.75 5.30
N ASP A 16 1.08 3.86 4.06
CA ASP A 16 2.33 3.21 3.65
C ASP A 16 3.57 3.88 4.27
N LEU A 17 3.59 5.20 4.39
CA LEU A 17 4.71 5.92 5.01
C LEU A 17 4.87 5.53 6.48
N ILE A 18 3.78 5.54 7.24
CA ILE A 18 3.81 5.20 8.67
C ILE A 18 4.12 3.73 8.85
N LEU A 19 3.48 2.84 8.09
CA LEU A 19 3.70 1.41 8.19
C LEU A 19 5.15 1.06 7.84
N GLY A 20 5.67 1.60 6.76
CA GLY A 20 7.06 1.36 6.34
C GLY A 20 8.07 1.90 7.35
N ALA A 21 7.87 3.12 7.84
CA ALA A 21 8.77 3.71 8.84
C ALA A 21 8.73 2.93 10.16
N ALA A 22 7.54 2.52 10.61
CA ALA A 22 7.39 1.78 11.85
C ALA A 22 8.11 0.43 11.80
N PHE A 23 7.91 -0.34 10.74
CA PHE A 23 8.58 -1.63 10.61
C PHE A 23 10.06 -1.50 10.29
N PHE A 24 10.51 -0.40 9.70
CA PHE A 24 11.93 -0.18 9.47
C PHE A 24 12.67 0.14 10.78
N VAL A 25 12.11 1.00 11.60
CA VAL A 25 12.77 1.50 12.82
C VAL A 25 12.42 0.67 14.05
N LEU A 26 11.14 0.29 14.19
CA LEU A 26 10.59 -0.35 15.38
C LEU A 26 10.30 -1.84 15.18
N TYR A 27 11.02 -2.51 14.27
CA TYR A 27 10.76 -3.91 13.97
C TYR A 27 10.85 -4.81 15.22
N GLY A 28 11.87 -4.58 16.06
CA GLY A 28 12.06 -5.38 17.29
C GLY A 28 10.86 -5.30 18.24
N PRO A 29 10.51 -4.10 18.72
CA PRO A 29 9.33 -3.93 19.59
C PRO A 29 8.03 -4.40 18.95
N LEU A 30 7.83 -4.17 17.64
CA LEU A 30 6.62 -4.58 16.95
C LEU A 30 6.50 -6.10 16.87
N PHE A 31 7.57 -6.80 16.50
CA PHE A 31 7.56 -8.26 16.42
C PHE A 31 7.36 -8.87 17.79
N ASP A 32 7.98 -8.29 18.82
CA ASP A 32 7.81 -8.75 20.20
C ASP A 32 6.36 -8.58 20.66
N MET A 33 5.76 -7.42 20.40
CA MET A 33 4.37 -7.14 20.75
C MET A 33 3.40 -8.10 20.04
N LEU A 34 3.69 -8.44 18.78
CA LEU A 34 2.86 -9.36 18.00
C LEU A 34 3.15 -10.83 18.30
N GLY A 35 4.19 -11.12 19.07
CA GLY A 35 4.57 -12.50 19.36
C GLY A 35 5.14 -13.24 18.15
N ILE A 36 5.75 -12.54 17.21
CA ILE A 36 6.33 -13.11 16.00
C ILE A 36 7.84 -13.19 16.16
N ALA A 37 8.43 -14.34 15.82
CA ALA A 37 9.88 -14.49 15.83
C ALA A 37 10.51 -13.64 14.72
N LEU A 38 11.63 -12.95 15.04
CA LEU A 38 12.38 -12.22 14.04
C LEU A 38 13.02 -13.20 13.04
N PRO A 39 13.09 -12.83 11.75
CA PRO A 39 13.81 -13.65 10.78
C PRO A 39 15.30 -13.68 11.10
N ASN A 40 16.00 -14.73 10.62
CA ASN A 40 17.44 -14.87 10.84
C ASN A 40 18.24 -13.69 10.29
N ASN A 41 17.73 -13.06 9.24
CA ASN A 41 18.39 -11.90 8.63
C ASN A 41 17.42 -10.72 8.64
N ILE A 42 17.74 -9.73 9.46
CA ILE A 42 16.90 -8.54 9.63
C ILE A 42 16.75 -7.73 8.33
N SER A 43 17.69 -7.90 7.39
CA SER A 43 17.61 -7.18 6.12
C SER A 43 16.29 -7.47 5.36
N TYR A 44 15.67 -8.64 5.54
CA TYR A 44 14.37 -8.93 4.94
C TYR A 44 13.29 -7.95 5.39
N ILE A 45 13.31 -7.62 6.68
CA ILE A 45 12.38 -6.63 7.24
C ILE A 45 12.68 -5.24 6.68
N HIS A 46 13.96 -4.84 6.70
CA HIS A 46 14.36 -3.52 6.23
C HIS A 46 14.06 -3.32 4.74
N LEU A 47 14.33 -4.31 3.90
CA LEU A 47 14.03 -4.23 2.48
C LEU A 47 12.53 -4.10 2.22
N THR A 48 11.73 -4.91 2.90
CA THR A 48 10.28 -4.85 2.76
C THR A 48 9.73 -3.50 3.24
N ALA A 49 10.16 -3.06 4.41
CA ALA A 49 9.71 -1.80 4.98
C ALA A 49 10.12 -0.61 4.10
N ALA A 50 11.31 -0.64 3.52
CA ALA A 50 11.77 0.40 2.60
C ALA A 50 10.90 0.47 1.35
N PHE A 51 10.52 -0.67 0.76
CA PHE A 51 9.61 -0.70 -0.39
C PHE A 51 8.26 -0.09 -0.05
N VAL A 52 7.70 -0.45 1.10
CA VAL A 52 6.41 0.09 1.56
C VAL A 52 6.52 1.60 1.73
N PHE A 53 7.58 2.08 2.35
CA PHE A 53 7.81 3.52 2.56
C PHE A 53 7.91 4.27 1.24
N VAL A 54 8.71 3.77 0.30
CA VAL A 54 8.89 4.41 -1.01
C VAL A 54 7.58 4.44 -1.79
N GLN A 55 6.78 3.39 -1.69
CA GLN A 55 5.46 3.37 -2.31
C GLN A 55 4.56 4.46 -1.71
N GLY A 56 4.66 4.68 -0.40
CA GLY A 56 3.96 5.77 0.27
C GLY A 56 4.38 7.14 -0.25
N LEU A 57 5.67 7.34 -0.52
CA LEU A 57 6.15 8.57 -1.16
C LEU A 57 5.50 8.76 -2.54
N GLY A 58 5.36 7.67 -3.31
CA GLY A 58 4.67 7.73 -4.59
C GLY A 58 3.24 8.22 -4.43
N TYR A 59 2.49 7.70 -3.47
CA TYR A 59 1.11 8.14 -3.23
C TYR A 59 1.05 9.58 -2.72
N TRP A 60 2.07 10.05 -2.02
CA TRP A 60 2.18 11.45 -1.65
C TRP A 60 2.25 12.35 -2.88
N PHE A 61 3.04 11.95 -3.90
CA PHE A 61 3.08 12.68 -5.17
C PHE A 61 1.74 12.65 -5.88
N VAL A 62 1.02 11.51 -5.83
CA VAL A 62 -0.33 11.43 -6.40
C VAL A 62 -1.27 12.37 -5.66
N TYR A 63 -1.18 12.47 -4.33
CA TYR A 63 -1.94 13.42 -3.55
C TYR A 63 -1.73 14.86 -4.02
N GLN A 64 -0.48 15.21 -4.32
CA GLN A 64 -0.15 16.56 -4.77
C GLN A 64 -0.74 16.87 -6.16
N ASP A 65 -0.72 15.90 -7.07
CA ASP A 65 -1.23 16.06 -8.44
C ASP A 65 -1.75 14.71 -8.94
N PRO A 66 -3.02 14.38 -8.62
CA PRO A 66 -3.56 13.06 -8.99
C PRO A 66 -3.51 12.76 -10.49
N PRO A 67 -3.98 13.63 -11.41
CA PRO A 67 -3.96 13.27 -12.81
C PRO A 67 -2.54 13.22 -13.40
N GLY A 68 -1.61 14.03 -12.88
CA GLY A 68 -0.24 14.06 -13.37
C GLY A 68 0.58 12.86 -12.94
N ASN A 69 0.18 12.15 -11.89
CA ASN A 69 0.92 11.02 -11.31
C ASN A 69 0.17 9.69 -11.42
N ARG A 70 -0.74 9.57 -12.38
CA ARG A 70 -1.52 8.33 -12.58
C ARG A 70 -0.66 7.11 -12.87
N GLY A 71 0.55 7.30 -13.40
CA GLY A 71 1.48 6.20 -13.64
C GLY A 71 1.90 5.51 -12.36
N ILE A 72 2.03 6.25 -11.27
CA ILE A 72 2.33 5.69 -9.94
C ILE A 72 1.17 4.81 -9.48
N VAL A 73 -0.08 5.23 -9.72
CA VAL A 73 -1.25 4.43 -9.37
C VAL A 73 -1.32 3.15 -10.19
N LYS A 74 -0.93 3.20 -11.47
CA LYS A 74 -0.86 2.00 -12.32
C LYS A 74 0.08 0.95 -11.75
N VAL A 75 1.21 1.36 -11.19
CA VAL A 75 2.13 0.44 -10.48
C VAL A 75 1.55 0.03 -9.13
N GLY A 76 0.84 0.93 -8.47
CA GLY A 76 0.20 0.65 -7.19
C GLY A 76 -0.84 -0.46 -7.25
N VAL A 77 -1.52 -0.64 -8.37
CA VAL A 77 -2.52 -1.70 -8.54
C VAL A 77 -1.89 -3.09 -8.35
N PRO A 78 -0.88 -3.51 -9.12
CA PRO A 78 -0.26 -4.82 -8.89
C PRO A 78 0.46 -4.90 -7.55
N TYR A 79 1.00 -3.80 -7.03
CA TYR A 79 1.62 -3.78 -5.72
C TYR A 79 0.62 -4.14 -4.62
N LYS A 80 -0.53 -3.47 -4.58
CA LYS A 80 -1.59 -3.76 -3.60
C LYS A 80 -2.20 -5.14 -3.82
N PHE A 81 -2.36 -5.54 -5.08
CA PHE A 81 -2.84 -6.89 -5.41
C PHE A 81 -1.91 -7.95 -4.85
N ALA A 82 -0.60 -7.82 -5.04
CA ALA A 82 0.36 -8.81 -4.58
C ALA A 82 0.30 -8.97 -3.05
N PHE A 83 0.33 -7.86 -2.30
CA PHE A 83 0.26 -7.92 -0.85
C PHE A 83 -1.06 -8.52 -0.35
N SER A 84 -2.18 -8.09 -0.93
CA SER A 84 -3.49 -8.59 -0.56
C SER A 84 -3.63 -10.10 -0.87
N ALA A 85 -3.25 -10.49 -2.08
CA ALA A 85 -3.36 -11.88 -2.52
C ALA A 85 -2.48 -12.81 -1.68
N LEU A 86 -1.24 -12.39 -1.38
CA LEU A 86 -0.34 -13.19 -0.55
C LEU A 86 -0.87 -13.34 0.87
N GLY A 87 -1.42 -12.28 1.46
CA GLY A 87 -2.01 -12.37 2.79
C GLY A 87 -3.16 -13.35 2.85
N PHE A 88 -4.07 -13.30 1.88
CA PHE A 88 -5.18 -14.25 1.82
C PHE A 88 -4.72 -15.68 1.51
N TYR A 89 -3.70 -15.82 0.67
CA TYR A 89 -3.13 -17.13 0.36
C TYR A 89 -2.55 -17.79 1.62
N TYR A 90 -1.71 -17.06 2.37
CA TYR A 90 -1.13 -17.62 3.60
C TYR A 90 -2.17 -17.86 4.68
N LEU A 91 -3.23 -17.07 4.73
CA LEU A 91 -4.35 -17.36 5.61
C LEU A 91 -5.01 -18.69 5.23
N ALA A 92 -5.24 -18.92 3.93
CA ALA A 92 -5.90 -20.12 3.44
C ALA A 92 -5.12 -21.40 3.74
N ILE A 93 -3.79 -21.35 3.67
CA ILE A 93 -2.96 -22.51 3.98
C ILE A 93 -2.57 -22.61 5.47
N GLY A 94 -3.07 -21.69 6.30
CA GLY A 94 -2.83 -21.72 7.74
C GLY A 94 -1.44 -21.26 8.17
N GLU A 95 -0.72 -20.51 7.32
CA GLU A 95 0.66 -20.07 7.57
C GLU A 95 0.82 -18.56 7.65
N LEU A 96 -0.27 -17.82 7.90
CA LEU A 96 -0.18 -16.37 8.10
C LEU A 96 0.54 -16.07 9.41
N LEU A 97 1.53 -15.18 9.36
CA LEU A 97 2.39 -14.86 10.51
C LEU A 97 1.61 -14.36 11.72
N HIS A 98 0.58 -13.53 11.49
CA HIS A 98 -0.23 -12.95 12.55
C HIS A 98 -1.54 -12.42 11.95
N PRO A 99 -2.67 -12.47 12.68
CA PRO A 99 -3.93 -11.95 12.17
C PRO A 99 -3.90 -10.47 11.74
N VAL A 100 -2.97 -9.67 12.25
CA VAL A 100 -2.83 -8.27 11.83
C VAL A 100 -2.51 -8.16 10.33
N PHE A 101 -1.83 -9.14 9.77
CA PHE A 101 -1.53 -9.15 8.32
C PHE A 101 -2.78 -9.37 7.48
N LEU A 102 -3.81 -10.00 8.03
CA LEU A 102 -5.11 -10.07 7.38
C LEU A 102 -5.75 -8.68 7.30
N VAL A 103 -5.63 -7.88 8.37
CA VAL A 103 -6.09 -6.49 8.36
C VAL A 103 -5.40 -5.70 7.25
N PHE A 104 -4.07 -5.83 7.12
CA PHE A 104 -3.32 -5.17 6.05
C PHE A 104 -3.77 -5.65 4.67
N SER A 105 -4.04 -6.94 4.51
CA SER A 105 -4.51 -7.50 3.23
C SER A 105 -5.87 -6.93 2.84
N VAL A 106 -6.79 -6.79 3.79
CA VAL A 106 -8.11 -6.20 3.54
C VAL A 106 -7.97 -4.72 3.19
N LEU A 107 -7.15 -3.98 3.93
CA LEU A 107 -6.92 -2.56 3.64
C LEU A 107 -6.30 -2.37 2.26
N ASP A 108 -5.33 -3.20 1.89
CA ASP A 108 -4.72 -3.14 0.56
C ASP A 108 -5.72 -3.47 -0.54
N LEU A 109 -6.64 -4.40 -0.29
CA LEU A 109 -7.72 -4.69 -1.24
C LEU A 109 -8.63 -3.47 -1.43
N LEU A 110 -8.97 -2.76 -0.35
CA LEU A 110 -9.78 -1.55 -0.43
C LEU A 110 -9.04 -0.45 -1.20
N PHE A 111 -7.75 -0.26 -0.95
CA PHE A 111 -6.93 0.67 -1.73
C PHE A 111 -6.86 0.27 -3.19
N LEU A 112 -6.71 -1.02 -3.48
CA LEU A 112 -6.70 -1.55 -4.84
C LEU A 112 -7.98 -1.19 -5.59
N ILE A 113 -9.13 -1.40 -4.97
CA ILE A 113 -10.42 -1.04 -5.56
C ILE A 113 -10.46 0.46 -5.86
N GLY A 114 -10.05 1.29 -4.91
CA GLY A 114 -9.99 2.75 -5.10
C GLY A 114 -9.06 3.15 -6.23
N PHE A 115 -7.89 2.51 -6.34
CA PHE A 115 -6.92 2.79 -7.39
C PHE A 115 -7.51 2.47 -8.77
N VAL A 116 -8.18 1.33 -8.91
CA VAL A 116 -8.82 0.95 -10.17
C VAL A 116 -9.91 1.94 -10.54
N LEU A 117 -10.75 2.33 -9.58
CA LEU A 117 -11.80 3.31 -9.83
C LEU A 117 -11.22 4.67 -10.25
N PHE A 118 -10.17 5.11 -9.59
CA PHE A 118 -9.46 6.35 -9.94
C PHE A 118 -8.93 6.28 -11.37
N LEU A 119 -8.25 5.20 -11.73
CA LEU A 119 -7.67 5.04 -13.07
C LEU A 119 -8.76 5.01 -14.15
N ARG A 120 -9.89 4.38 -13.86
CA ARG A 120 -11.02 4.37 -14.78
C ARG A 120 -11.59 5.77 -14.99
N GLN A 121 -11.67 6.56 -13.93
CA GLN A 121 -12.18 7.91 -14.02
C GLN A 121 -11.25 8.83 -14.80
N VAL A 122 -9.93 8.80 -14.53
CA VAL A 122 -8.97 9.66 -15.23
C VAL A 122 -8.70 9.21 -16.65
N SER A 123 -9.05 7.97 -17.01
CA SER A 123 -8.91 7.44 -18.37
C SER A 123 -10.21 7.54 -19.16
N GLY A 124 -11.27 8.13 -18.59
CA GLY A 124 -12.55 8.28 -19.26
C GLY A 124 -12.51 9.27 -20.41
N PRO A 125 -13.58 9.32 -21.24
CA PRO A 125 -13.62 10.21 -22.41
C PRO A 125 -13.40 11.69 -22.06
N GLU A 126 -13.92 12.15 -20.94
CA GLU A 126 -13.75 13.54 -20.49
C GLU A 126 -12.27 13.85 -20.23
N ALA A 127 -11.56 12.95 -19.54
CA ALA A 127 -10.14 13.14 -19.26
C ALA A 127 -9.31 13.13 -20.54
N ARG A 128 -9.66 12.28 -21.52
CA ARG A 128 -8.98 12.24 -22.81
C ARG A 128 -9.27 13.47 -23.64
N GLY A 129 -10.47 14.00 -23.56
CA GLY A 129 -10.84 15.22 -24.26
C GLY A 129 -10.17 16.46 -23.71
N ALA A 130 -9.79 16.45 -22.43
CA ALA A 130 -9.09 17.55 -21.77
C ALA A 130 -7.58 17.54 -22.05
N ALA A 131 -7.06 16.43 -22.52
CA ALA A 131 -5.65 16.30 -22.88
C ALA A 131 -5.42 16.89 -24.28
#